data_234f4351bb17c2db7dca7ea7e8ef0704
#
_entry.id   234f4351bb17c2db7dca7ea7e8ef0704
#
_cell.length_a   1.000
_cell.length_b   1.000
_cell.length_c   1.000
_cell.angle_alpha   90.00
_cell.angle_beta   90.00
_cell.angle_gamma   90.00
#
_symmetry.space_group_name_H-M   'P 1'
#
loop_
_entity.id
_entity.type
_entity.pdbx_description
1 polymer ?
#
loop_
_entity_poly.entity_id
_entity_poly.type
_entity_poly.pdbx_seq_one_letter_code
_entity_poly.pdbx_strand_id
1 'polypeptide(L)'
;MFYPVSFIKITNFEFMLKEKFSNYEKKKLLKHFSNINDSVFAITTPKQVDRGALMSRYSRTDKNMRKVFLDEFLKNQNRGEEFYKRILLEYGDDSVAELGSAQIAIEGLSNIAVKKIEDRRIGLSYLEKSSRYVSWDKKVNGKYKFYHEPVLMKSSFADNYLVACNLDFDLYAKNIQPMLKLVRENDPIENYKFKDHDGVEKKFPLLKNESDIKSANMIYRAATKAKALDALRSLLPASTLTNVGITGNGRAFEYLLIILFSSKLTEEKQLAVKIKRELDTTIKSFVSRSNDKYGKAFQKYLKAVKETSSNLAKNYVRDKPILGNDVKLVEFETEVKSINSIITALIFEQSPSLSFQQVFKNVKKIG
;
A
#
# COMPACT_ATOMS: atom_id res chain seq x y z
N MET A 1 35.72 -6.93 3.27
CA MET A 1 36.81 -5.93 3.13
C MET A 1 36.11 -4.56 3.04
N PHE A 2 36.03 -3.83 4.16
CA PHE A 2 35.41 -2.51 4.20
C PHE A 2 36.47 -1.49 3.79
N TYR A 3 36.23 -0.77 2.70
CA TYR A 3 37.01 0.39 2.33
C TYR A 3 36.67 1.55 3.26
N PRO A 4 37.67 2.23 3.88
CA PRO A 4 37.38 3.43 4.65
C PRO A 4 36.94 4.55 3.69
N VAL A 5 35.74 5.07 3.90
CA VAL A 5 35.26 6.28 3.22
C VAL A 5 36.13 7.44 3.73
N SER A 6 37.12 7.85 2.94
CA SER A 6 37.89 9.05 3.21
C SER A 6 36.93 10.25 3.14
N PHE A 7 36.84 11.01 4.22
CA PHE A 7 36.12 12.28 4.26
C PHE A 7 36.76 13.25 3.24
N ILE A 8 36.15 13.36 2.09
CA ILE A 8 36.48 14.47 1.16
C ILE A 8 35.99 15.74 1.84
N LYS A 9 36.90 16.60 2.26
CA LYS A 9 36.62 17.96 2.67
C LYS A 9 36.00 18.70 1.46
N ILE A 10 34.66 18.77 1.41
CA ILE A 10 33.95 19.59 0.42
C ILE A 10 34.05 21.05 0.89
N THR A 11 35.11 21.74 0.45
CA THR A 11 35.42 23.13 0.82
C THR A 11 34.61 24.18 0.06
N ASN A 12 33.69 23.84 -0.83
CA ASN A 12 33.00 24.79 -1.71
C ASN A 12 31.47 24.92 -1.50
N PHE A 13 30.90 24.40 -0.39
CA PHE A 13 29.46 24.54 -0.10
C PHE A 13 29.12 25.69 0.88
N GLU A 14 30.11 26.45 1.34
CA GLU A 14 29.90 27.57 2.27
C GLU A 14 29.18 28.78 1.67
N PHE A 15 28.91 28.80 0.36
CA PHE A 15 28.35 30.00 -0.32
C PHE A 15 26.84 30.18 -0.12
N MET A 16 26.09 29.17 0.33
CA MET A 16 24.63 29.25 0.43
C MET A 16 24.03 29.49 1.83
N LEU A 17 24.83 29.49 2.88
CA LEU A 17 24.32 29.62 4.27
C LEU A 17 24.79 30.89 4.96
N LYS A 18 24.62 32.07 4.36
CA LYS A 18 24.99 33.36 4.98
C LYS A 18 23.86 34.06 5.73
N GLU A 19 22.73 33.38 6.07
CA GLU A 19 21.77 34.01 6.95
C GLU A 19 22.21 33.85 8.41
N LYS A 20 22.52 34.96 9.04
CA LYS A 20 22.83 35.03 10.47
C LYS A 20 21.50 35.10 11.26
N PHE A 21 21.22 34.07 12.05
CA PHE A 21 20.10 34.06 12.98
C PHE A 21 20.55 34.59 14.35
N SER A 22 19.72 35.43 14.98
CA SER A 22 19.91 35.84 16.37
C SER A 22 19.79 34.65 17.34
N ASN A 23 20.28 34.78 18.57
CA ASN A 23 20.16 33.73 19.59
C ASN A 23 18.69 33.36 19.88
N TYR A 24 17.78 34.34 19.83
CA TYR A 24 16.36 34.10 19.96
C TYR A 24 15.80 33.26 18.82
N GLU A 25 16.09 33.62 17.58
CA GLU A 25 15.67 32.88 16.38
C GLU A 25 16.23 31.45 16.38
N LYS A 26 17.49 31.26 16.71
CA LYS A 26 18.13 29.93 16.84
C LYS A 26 17.37 29.05 17.82
N LYS A 27 17.04 29.55 19.00
CA LYS A 27 16.28 28.81 20.01
C LYS A 27 14.88 28.43 19.53
N LYS A 28 14.24 29.25 18.71
CA LYS A 28 12.93 28.94 18.09
C LYS A 28 13.08 27.91 16.98
N LEU A 29 14.02 28.08 16.06
CA LEU A 29 14.24 27.18 14.94
C LEU A 29 14.58 25.75 15.38
N LEU A 30 15.40 25.56 16.42
CA LEU A 30 15.76 24.25 16.95
C LEU A 30 14.58 23.42 17.50
N LYS A 31 13.42 24.03 17.70
CA LYS A 31 12.18 23.30 18.05
C LYS A 31 11.46 22.73 16.83
N HIS A 32 11.82 23.21 15.63
CA HIS A 32 11.11 22.91 14.40
C HIS A 32 12.00 22.31 13.30
N PHE A 33 13.32 22.35 13.53
CA PHE A 33 14.32 21.79 12.60
C PHE A 33 15.40 21.03 13.39
N SER A 34 15.90 19.94 12.84
CA SER A 34 16.90 19.09 13.49
C SER A 34 18.25 19.78 13.69
N ASN A 35 18.58 20.75 12.83
CA ASN A 35 19.75 21.62 12.96
C ASN A 35 19.50 22.95 12.22
N ILE A 36 20.38 23.94 12.46
CA ILE A 36 20.29 25.27 11.86
C ILE A 36 21.57 25.69 11.11
N ASN A 37 22.60 24.85 11.14
CA ASN A 37 23.92 25.20 10.61
C ASN A 37 24.25 24.44 9.31
N ASP A 38 23.57 23.35 9.01
CA ASP A 38 23.83 22.52 7.85
C ASP A 38 22.82 22.80 6.72
N SER A 39 23.19 22.41 5.50
CA SER A 39 22.35 22.47 4.30
C SER A 39 21.28 21.36 4.28
N VAL A 40 21.51 20.26 4.99
CA VAL A 40 20.56 19.14 5.15
C VAL A 40 20.02 19.11 6.56
N PHE A 41 18.69 19.13 6.68
CA PHE A 41 17.99 19.13 7.98
C PHE A 41 16.60 18.52 7.87
N ALA A 42 16.12 17.93 8.95
CA ALA A 42 14.76 17.45 9.07
C ALA A 42 13.82 18.56 9.58
N ILE A 43 12.58 18.56 9.08
CA ILE A 43 11.50 19.41 9.58
C ILE A 43 10.80 18.64 10.70
N THR A 44 10.92 19.11 11.93
CA THR A 44 10.36 18.48 13.14
C THR A 44 9.12 19.20 13.68
N THR A 45 8.58 20.16 12.95
CA THR A 45 7.34 20.88 13.28
C THR A 45 6.22 19.86 13.58
N PRO A 46 5.51 19.95 14.73
CA PRO A 46 4.54 18.93 15.14
C PRO A 46 3.36 18.76 14.18
N LYS A 47 2.75 19.86 13.73
CA LYS A 47 1.60 19.82 12.82
C LYS A 47 2.04 19.51 11.38
N GLN A 48 1.51 18.45 10.80
CA GLN A 48 1.80 18.08 9.41
C GLN A 48 1.35 19.13 8.40
N VAL A 49 0.22 19.79 8.67
CA VAL A 49 -0.29 20.86 7.81
C VAL A 49 0.69 22.03 7.72
N ASP A 50 1.37 22.36 8.82
CA ASP A 50 2.40 23.42 8.83
C ASP A 50 3.66 22.96 8.06
N ARG A 51 4.07 21.69 8.17
CA ARG A 51 5.20 21.13 7.39
C ARG A 51 4.95 21.23 5.89
N GLY A 52 3.78 20.77 5.45
CA GLY A 52 3.42 20.80 4.05
C GLY A 52 3.27 22.23 3.51
N ALA A 53 2.65 23.13 4.28
CA ALA A 53 2.54 24.53 3.91
C ALA A 53 3.91 25.21 3.81
N LEU A 54 4.81 24.93 4.77
CA LEU A 54 6.18 25.43 4.76
C LEU A 54 6.96 24.96 3.53
N MET A 55 6.89 23.69 3.20
CA MET A 55 7.53 23.12 1.98
C MET A 55 6.98 23.77 0.73
N SER A 56 5.67 23.93 0.63
CA SER A 56 5.04 24.57 -0.52
C SER A 56 5.40 26.05 -0.65
N ARG A 57 5.49 26.79 0.48
CA ARG A 57 5.95 28.19 0.45
C ARG A 57 7.42 28.30 0.06
N TYR A 58 8.26 27.44 0.62
CA TYR A 58 9.68 27.37 0.31
C TYR A 58 9.94 27.16 -1.18
N SER A 59 9.15 26.30 -1.85
CA SER A 59 9.30 26.05 -3.29
C SER A 59 8.95 27.26 -4.19
N ARG A 60 8.36 28.33 -3.62
CA ARG A 60 7.86 29.50 -4.36
C ARG A 60 8.49 30.83 -3.89
N THR A 61 9.65 30.77 -3.26
CA THR A 61 10.40 31.94 -2.76
C THR A 61 11.90 31.70 -2.89
N ASP A 62 12.65 32.76 -2.96
CA ASP A 62 14.12 32.78 -2.94
C ASP A 62 14.72 32.65 -1.54
N LYS A 63 13.87 32.75 -0.50
CA LYS A 63 14.30 32.62 0.90
C LYS A 63 14.59 31.17 1.25
N ASN A 64 15.56 30.95 2.15
CA ASN A 64 15.72 29.61 2.73
C ASN A 64 14.53 29.24 3.64
N MET A 65 14.32 27.94 3.88
CA MET A 65 13.15 27.43 4.59
C MET A 65 13.05 27.93 6.04
N ARG A 66 14.19 28.10 6.73
CA ARG A 66 14.23 28.60 8.12
C ARG A 66 13.76 30.05 8.18
N LYS A 67 14.13 30.86 7.18
CA LYS A 67 13.68 32.25 7.08
C LYS A 67 12.19 32.36 6.76
N VAL A 68 11.69 31.54 5.85
CA VAL A 68 10.25 31.42 5.59
C VAL A 68 9.48 31.04 6.85
N PHE A 69 10.02 30.11 7.64
CA PHE A 69 9.39 29.71 8.91
C PHE A 69 9.31 30.89 9.90
N LEU A 70 10.41 31.60 10.10
CA LEU A 70 10.45 32.75 11.01
C LEU A 70 9.50 33.88 10.57
N ASP A 71 9.45 34.18 9.30
CA ASP A 71 8.69 35.29 8.75
C ASP A 71 7.18 35.02 8.73
N GLU A 72 6.76 33.77 8.40
CA GLU A 72 5.37 33.47 8.12
C GLU A 72 4.70 32.53 9.12
N PHE A 73 5.43 31.55 9.67
CA PHE A 73 4.84 30.48 10.49
C PHE A 73 5.00 30.70 12.00
N LEU A 74 6.09 31.32 12.42
CA LEU A 74 6.34 31.54 13.86
C LEU A 74 5.29 32.46 14.47
N LYS A 75 4.76 33.42 13.73
CA LYS A 75 3.79 34.42 14.19
C LYS A 75 2.33 34.03 14.05
N ASN A 76 2.02 33.05 13.20
CA ASN A 76 0.66 32.60 12.93
C ASN A 76 0.52 31.09 13.13
N GLN A 77 -0.10 30.65 14.21
CA GLN A 77 -0.29 29.24 14.54
C GLN A 77 -1.27 28.49 13.62
N ASN A 78 -2.07 29.20 12.85
CA ASN A 78 -3.04 28.64 11.90
C ASN A 78 -2.58 28.79 10.44
N ARG A 79 -1.35 29.26 10.22
CA ARG A 79 -0.83 29.55 8.88
C ARG A 79 -0.93 28.37 7.92
N GLY A 80 -0.65 27.17 8.40
CA GLY A 80 -0.73 25.94 7.61
C GLY A 80 -2.16 25.66 7.14
N GLU A 81 -3.14 25.73 8.01
CA GLU A 81 -4.54 25.48 7.68
C GLU A 81 -5.11 26.53 6.72
N GLU A 82 -4.81 27.80 6.93
CA GLU A 82 -5.19 28.91 6.04
C GLU A 82 -4.57 28.71 4.65
N PHE A 83 -3.30 28.31 4.59
CA PHE A 83 -2.58 28.06 3.35
C PHE A 83 -3.24 26.92 2.57
N TYR A 84 -3.50 25.78 3.23
CA TYR A 84 -4.13 24.62 2.58
C TYR A 84 -5.55 24.93 2.10
N LYS A 85 -6.34 25.65 2.91
CA LYS A 85 -7.67 26.07 2.49
C LYS A 85 -7.62 26.86 1.17
N ARG A 86 -6.69 27.81 1.06
CA ARG A 86 -6.53 28.62 -0.14
C ARG A 86 -5.99 27.80 -1.31
N ILE A 87 -4.90 27.05 -1.13
CA ILE A 87 -4.21 26.36 -2.23
C ILE A 87 -5.02 25.19 -2.76
N LEU A 88 -5.57 24.33 -1.89
CA LEU A 88 -6.34 23.17 -2.32
C LEU A 88 -7.76 23.55 -2.79
N LEU A 89 -8.44 24.45 -2.08
CA LEU A 89 -9.84 24.76 -2.37
C LEU A 89 -10.01 25.83 -3.44
N GLU A 90 -9.07 26.79 -3.53
CA GLU A 90 -9.16 27.89 -4.47
C GLU A 90 -8.38 27.64 -5.77
N TYR A 91 -7.18 27.08 -5.68
CA TYR A 91 -6.29 26.87 -6.84
C TYR A 91 -6.24 25.43 -7.36
N GLY A 92 -6.72 24.45 -6.57
CA GLY A 92 -6.79 23.05 -7.00
C GLY A 92 -5.43 22.34 -7.13
N ASP A 93 -4.39 22.83 -6.46
CA ASP A 93 -3.05 22.23 -6.50
C ASP A 93 -3.00 20.97 -5.61
N ASP A 94 -3.25 19.81 -6.23
CA ASP A 94 -3.31 18.51 -5.58
C ASP A 94 -1.94 18.01 -5.10
N SER A 95 -0.84 18.51 -5.66
CA SER A 95 0.52 18.07 -5.30
C SER A 95 0.85 18.40 -3.84
N VAL A 96 0.28 19.46 -3.30
CA VAL A 96 0.47 19.87 -1.91
C VAL A 96 -0.19 18.89 -0.93
N ALA A 97 -1.23 18.16 -1.36
CA ALA A 97 -1.89 17.15 -0.53
C ALA A 97 -1.00 15.90 -0.31
N GLU A 98 0.02 15.68 -1.13
CA GLU A 98 0.99 14.59 -0.93
C GLU A 98 1.91 14.81 0.27
N LEU A 99 2.01 16.04 0.77
CA LEU A 99 2.90 16.41 1.87
C LEU A 99 2.35 16.05 3.27
N GLY A 100 1.07 15.69 3.38
CA GLY A 100 0.49 15.14 4.61
C GLY A 100 0.45 13.62 4.58
N SER A 101 0.59 12.99 5.74
CA SER A 101 0.51 11.53 5.85
C SER A 101 -0.34 11.09 7.04
N ALA A 102 -0.97 9.93 6.91
CA ALA A 102 -1.71 9.30 8.00
C ALA A 102 -1.50 7.79 8.03
N GLN A 103 -1.78 7.22 9.19
CA GLN A 103 -1.83 5.79 9.42
C GLN A 103 -3.18 5.46 10.02
N ILE A 104 -3.89 4.52 9.42
CA ILE A 104 -5.19 4.05 9.89
C ILE A 104 -5.22 2.52 9.94
N ALA A 105 -5.98 1.98 10.87
CA ALA A 105 -6.30 0.56 10.93
C ALA A 105 -7.79 0.37 10.69
N ILE A 106 -8.14 -0.66 9.91
CA ILE A 106 -9.52 -1.04 9.65
C ILE A 106 -9.68 -2.49 10.07
N GLU A 107 -10.65 -2.75 10.93
CA GLU A 107 -10.94 -4.08 11.45
C GLU A 107 -12.31 -4.55 10.98
N GLY A 108 -12.39 -5.85 10.64
CA GLY A 108 -13.65 -6.50 10.31
C GLY A 108 -14.25 -6.07 8.97
N LEU A 109 -13.40 -5.90 7.93
CA LEU A 109 -13.86 -5.67 6.56
C LEU A 109 -13.73 -6.95 5.71
N SER A 110 -14.57 -7.10 4.69
CA SER A 110 -14.52 -8.25 3.80
C SER A 110 -13.29 -8.24 2.88
N ASN A 111 -12.87 -9.42 2.40
CA ASN A 111 -11.82 -9.51 1.37
C ASN A 111 -12.20 -8.77 0.08
N ILE A 112 -13.48 -8.63 -0.23
CA ILE A 112 -13.97 -7.82 -1.37
C ILE A 112 -13.59 -6.36 -1.16
N ALA A 113 -13.89 -5.81 0.02
CA ALA A 113 -13.57 -4.42 0.34
C ALA A 113 -12.05 -4.19 0.47
N VAL A 114 -11.31 -5.14 1.06
CA VAL A 114 -9.83 -5.08 1.10
C VAL A 114 -9.25 -5.01 -0.30
N LYS A 115 -9.69 -5.88 -1.21
CA LYS A 115 -9.22 -5.89 -2.60
C LYS A 115 -9.42 -4.53 -3.27
N LYS A 116 -10.57 -3.90 -3.03
CA LYS A 116 -10.87 -2.56 -3.55
C LYS A 116 -9.96 -1.47 -3.00
N ILE A 117 -9.61 -1.57 -1.71
CA ILE A 117 -8.70 -0.65 -1.04
C ILE A 117 -7.26 -0.87 -1.55
N GLU A 118 -6.79 -2.11 -1.57
CA GLU A 118 -5.40 -2.46 -1.91
C GLU A 118 -5.03 -2.32 -3.39
N ASP A 119 -6.01 -2.22 -4.28
CA ASP A 119 -5.77 -1.86 -5.68
C ASP A 119 -5.17 -0.45 -5.85
N ARG A 120 -5.12 0.35 -4.77
CA ARG A 120 -4.63 1.74 -4.77
C ARG A 120 -3.25 1.85 -4.14
N ARG A 121 -2.23 1.41 -4.87
CA ARG A 121 -0.87 1.33 -4.34
C ARG A 121 -0.05 2.62 -4.46
N ILE A 122 -0.43 3.55 -5.34
CA ILE A 122 0.30 4.80 -5.50
C ILE A 122 0.03 5.71 -4.29
N GLY A 123 1.07 5.95 -3.49
CA GLY A 123 1.01 6.78 -2.29
C GLY A 123 0.37 6.11 -1.07
N LEU A 124 -0.01 4.82 -1.16
CA LEU A 124 -0.54 4.02 -0.06
C LEU A 124 0.24 2.71 0.09
N SER A 125 0.48 2.30 1.32
CA SER A 125 1.08 1.03 1.71
C SER A 125 0.16 0.30 2.66
N TYR A 126 0.11 -1.03 2.55
CA TYR A 126 -0.84 -1.87 3.26
C TYR A 126 -0.16 -3.01 3.99
N LEU A 127 -0.72 -3.36 5.13
CA LEU A 127 -0.40 -4.57 5.87
C LEU A 127 -1.71 -5.26 6.26
N GLU A 128 -2.06 -6.31 5.51
CA GLU A 128 -3.25 -7.10 5.76
C GLU A 128 -2.96 -8.27 6.71
N LYS A 129 -3.95 -8.63 7.51
CA LYS A 129 -3.91 -9.84 8.35
C LYS A 129 -3.81 -11.08 7.47
N SER A 130 -2.67 -11.76 7.58
CA SER A 130 -2.33 -12.87 6.69
C SER A 130 -3.14 -14.13 6.98
N SER A 131 -3.87 -14.61 5.98
CA SER A 131 -4.57 -15.90 6.00
C SER A 131 -3.66 -17.14 5.97
N ARG A 132 -2.36 -16.95 5.74
CA ARG A 132 -1.36 -18.04 5.84
C ARG A 132 -0.89 -18.28 7.27
N TYR A 133 -0.93 -17.24 8.13
CA TYR A 133 -0.44 -17.36 9.52
C TYR A 133 -1.57 -17.46 10.54
N VAL A 134 -2.71 -16.87 10.25
CA VAL A 134 -3.88 -16.87 11.13
C VAL A 134 -4.97 -17.73 10.51
N SER A 135 -5.55 -18.63 11.27
CA SER A 135 -6.70 -19.45 10.83
C SER A 135 -8.03 -18.75 11.13
N TRP A 136 -9.05 -19.06 10.34
CA TRP A 136 -10.43 -18.57 10.48
C TRP A 136 -11.41 -19.64 10.95
N ASP A 137 -10.92 -20.71 11.59
CA ASP A 137 -11.69 -21.85 12.09
C ASP A 137 -12.52 -21.57 13.34
N LYS A 138 -12.24 -20.48 14.05
CA LYS A 138 -12.88 -20.19 15.33
C LYS A 138 -14.14 -19.35 15.16
N LYS A 139 -15.25 -19.85 15.68
CA LYS A 139 -16.48 -19.08 15.84
C LYS A 139 -16.36 -18.11 17.03
N VAL A 140 -16.89 -16.90 16.85
CA VAL A 140 -17.04 -15.90 17.92
C VAL A 140 -18.54 -15.72 18.17
N ASN A 141 -18.98 -15.94 19.40
CA ASN A 141 -20.40 -15.97 19.77
C ASN A 141 -21.21 -16.92 18.86
N GLY A 142 -20.65 -18.11 18.58
CA GLY A 142 -21.29 -19.13 17.75
C GLY A 142 -21.28 -18.89 16.24
N LYS A 143 -20.68 -17.80 15.74
CA LYS A 143 -20.71 -17.40 14.34
C LYS A 143 -19.30 -17.29 13.75
N TYR A 144 -19.14 -17.67 12.48
CA TYR A 144 -17.94 -17.38 11.70
C TYR A 144 -17.85 -15.90 11.32
N LYS A 145 -16.65 -15.44 11.00
CA LYS A 145 -16.35 -14.02 10.68
C LYS A 145 -16.46 -13.77 9.18
N PHE A 146 -17.66 -13.50 8.69
CA PHE A 146 -17.89 -13.04 7.31
C PHE A 146 -18.86 -11.85 7.28
N TYR A 147 -18.82 -11.08 6.22
CA TYR A 147 -19.62 -9.86 6.08
C TYR A 147 -21.08 -10.21 5.76
N HIS A 148 -21.99 -9.67 6.55
CA HIS A 148 -23.44 -9.77 6.34
C HIS A 148 -23.89 -8.52 5.58
N GLU A 149 -23.93 -8.60 4.25
CA GLU A 149 -24.32 -7.46 3.42
C GLU A 149 -25.79 -7.09 3.68
N PRO A 150 -26.08 -5.82 4.09
CA PRO A 150 -27.42 -5.47 4.60
C PRO A 150 -28.56 -5.63 3.57
N VAL A 151 -28.29 -5.43 2.26
CA VAL A 151 -29.28 -5.60 1.21
C VAL A 151 -29.55 -7.09 0.96
N LEU A 152 -28.47 -7.87 0.90
CA LEU A 152 -28.56 -9.33 0.74
C LEU A 152 -29.28 -9.98 1.91
N MET A 153 -29.02 -9.54 3.15
CA MET A 153 -29.67 -10.05 4.35
C MET A 153 -31.18 -9.75 4.44
N LYS A 154 -31.68 -8.83 3.62
CA LYS A 154 -33.12 -8.51 3.47
C LYS A 154 -33.75 -9.17 2.25
N SER A 155 -32.98 -9.89 1.46
CA SER A 155 -33.46 -10.54 0.24
C SER A 155 -33.87 -11.99 0.49
N SER A 156 -34.55 -12.61 -0.47
CA SER A 156 -34.87 -14.04 -0.47
C SER A 156 -33.65 -14.97 -0.53
N PHE A 157 -32.46 -14.42 -0.79
CA PHE A 157 -31.21 -15.18 -0.83
C PHE A 157 -30.46 -15.21 0.49
N ALA A 158 -30.96 -14.54 1.54
CA ALA A 158 -30.26 -14.41 2.83
C ALA A 158 -29.89 -15.78 3.43
N ASP A 159 -30.84 -16.70 3.54
CA ASP A 159 -30.61 -18.01 4.11
C ASP A 159 -29.63 -18.84 3.29
N ASN A 160 -29.75 -18.84 1.97
CA ASN A 160 -28.83 -19.54 1.08
C ASN A 160 -27.39 -19.01 1.24
N TYR A 161 -27.22 -17.68 1.35
CA TYR A 161 -25.93 -17.07 1.59
C TYR A 161 -25.32 -17.48 2.94
N LEU A 162 -26.12 -17.45 4.00
CA LEU A 162 -25.66 -17.87 5.33
C LEU A 162 -25.26 -19.34 5.36
N VAL A 163 -26.07 -20.22 4.74
CA VAL A 163 -25.77 -21.65 4.64
C VAL A 163 -24.49 -21.88 3.86
N ALA A 164 -24.32 -21.27 2.69
CA ALA A 164 -23.14 -21.43 1.86
C ALA A 164 -21.87 -20.96 2.58
N CYS A 165 -21.88 -19.75 3.15
CA CYS A 165 -20.73 -19.25 3.90
C CYS A 165 -20.36 -20.13 5.10
N ASN A 166 -21.36 -20.59 5.89
CA ASN A 166 -21.07 -21.47 7.02
C ASN A 166 -20.49 -22.82 6.55
N LEU A 167 -21.00 -23.40 5.47
CA LEU A 167 -20.46 -24.62 4.88
C LEU A 167 -18.99 -24.46 4.46
N ASP A 168 -18.65 -23.39 3.80
CA ASP A 168 -17.28 -23.09 3.39
C ASP A 168 -16.33 -23.01 4.59
N PHE A 169 -16.75 -22.31 5.65
CA PHE A 169 -15.97 -22.22 6.89
C PHE A 169 -15.87 -23.57 7.63
N ASP A 170 -16.94 -24.38 7.68
CA ASP A 170 -16.93 -25.71 8.28
C ASP A 170 -15.99 -26.65 7.51
N LEU A 171 -16.00 -26.60 6.16
CA LEU A 171 -15.06 -27.34 5.30
C LEU A 171 -13.61 -26.89 5.56
N TYR A 172 -13.37 -25.60 5.62
CA TYR A 172 -12.05 -25.03 5.94
C TYR A 172 -11.57 -25.54 7.30
N ALA A 173 -12.36 -25.40 8.34
CA ALA A 173 -12.01 -25.78 9.71
C ALA A 173 -11.74 -27.29 9.84
N LYS A 174 -12.61 -28.13 9.25
CA LYS A 174 -12.50 -29.60 9.27
C LYS A 174 -11.22 -30.08 8.60
N ASN A 175 -10.76 -29.39 7.55
CA ASN A 175 -9.61 -29.82 6.77
C ASN A 175 -8.26 -29.31 7.27
N ILE A 176 -8.19 -28.46 8.32
CA ILE A 176 -6.92 -27.95 8.83
C ILE A 176 -6.01 -29.07 9.33
N GLN A 177 -6.50 -29.97 10.17
CA GLN A 177 -5.67 -31.06 10.73
C GLN A 177 -5.27 -32.09 9.67
N PRO A 178 -6.18 -32.59 8.82
CA PRO A 178 -5.81 -33.46 7.70
C PRO A 178 -4.75 -32.84 6.77
N MET A 179 -4.89 -31.55 6.42
CA MET A 179 -3.93 -30.86 5.57
C MET A 179 -2.57 -30.70 6.25
N LEU A 180 -2.54 -30.38 7.54
CA LEU A 180 -1.29 -30.32 8.32
C LEU A 180 -0.58 -31.67 8.34
N LYS A 181 -1.31 -32.77 8.51
CA LYS A 181 -0.75 -34.11 8.46
C LYS A 181 -0.16 -34.40 7.08
N LEU A 182 -0.92 -34.16 6.01
CA LEU A 182 -0.48 -34.37 4.63
C LEU A 182 0.78 -33.54 4.30
N VAL A 183 0.82 -32.27 4.68
CA VAL A 183 1.99 -31.39 4.46
C VAL A 183 3.23 -31.95 5.15
N ARG A 184 3.10 -32.45 6.38
CA ARG A 184 4.23 -32.98 7.14
C ARG A 184 4.68 -34.37 6.70
N GLU A 185 3.79 -35.18 6.19
CA GLU A 185 4.11 -36.48 5.57
C GLU A 185 4.87 -36.32 4.26
N ASN A 186 4.47 -35.33 3.44
CA ASN A 186 5.14 -35.05 2.18
C ASN A 186 6.48 -34.29 2.34
N ASP A 187 6.60 -33.52 3.40
CA ASP A 187 7.75 -32.65 3.70
C ASP A 187 8.23 -32.87 5.14
N PRO A 188 8.80 -34.02 5.51
CA PRO A 188 9.23 -34.32 6.88
C PRO A 188 10.40 -33.43 7.31
N ILE A 189 10.47 -33.13 8.61
CA ILE A 189 11.46 -32.20 9.20
C ILE A 189 12.91 -32.63 8.93
N GLU A 190 13.14 -33.94 8.80
CA GLU A 190 14.44 -34.56 8.56
C GLU A 190 15.09 -34.09 7.25
N ASN A 191 14.28 -33.64 6.28
CA ASN A 191 14.74 -33.14 4.99
C ASN A 191 15.28 -31.71 5.05
N TYR A 192 15.01 -30.98 6.13
CA TYR A 192 15.35 -29.57 6.24
C TYR A 192 16.68 -29.34 6.97
N LYS A 193 17.33 -28.23 6.59
CA LYS A 193 18.51 -27.70 7.28
C LYS A 193 18.10 -26.52 8.15
N PHE A 194 18.73 -26.43 9.32
CA PHE A 194 18.53 -25.34 10.27
C PHE A 194 19.88 -24.80 10.71
N LYS A 195 19.97 -23.52 11.01
CA LYS A 195 21.15 -22.92 11.63
C LYS A 195 21.16 -23.28 13.12
N ASP A 196 22.29 -23.81 13.59
CA ASP A 196 22.54 -24.01 15.00
C ASP A 196 22.96 -22.70 15.71
N HIS A 197 23.26 -22.75 17.00
CA HIS A 197 23.70 -21.60 17.81
C HIS A 197 25.01 -20.96 17.33
N ASP A 198 25.85 -21.70 16.60
CA ASP A 198 27.06 -21.19 15.97
C ASP A 198 26.82 -20.61 14.56
N GLY A 199 25.55 -20.62 14.08
CA GLY A 199 25.17 -20.16 12.75
C GLY A 199 25.48 -21.15 11.62
N VAL A 200 25.87 -22.39 11.94
CA VAL A 200 26.20 -23.45 10.97
C VAL A 200 24.93 -24.17 10.54
N GLU A 201 24.73 -24.34 9.23
CA GLU A 201 23.61 -25.11 8.69
C GLU A 201 23.81 -26.60 8.87
N LYS A 202 22.90 -27.26 9.59
CA LYS A 202 22.86 -28.71 9.83
C LYS A 202 21.49 -29.28 9.49
N LYS A 203 21.45 -30.51 8.97
CA LYS A 203 20.16 -31.26 8.86
C LYS A 203 19.58 -31.48 10.26
N PHE A 204 18.26 -31.50 10.38
CA PHE A 204 17.57 -31.67 11.66
C PHE A 204 18.10 -32.83 12.52
N PRO A 205 18.35 -34.08 11.99
CA PRO A 205 18.88 -35.17 12.79
C PRO A 205 20.31 -34.93 13.33
N LEU A 206 21.03 -33.95 12.80
CA LEU A 206 22.41 -33.63 13.21
C LEU A 206 22.47 -32.53 14.28
N LEU A 207 21.35 -31.95 14.64
CA LEU A 207 21.25 -31.00 15.76
C LEU A 207 21.38 -31.75 17.08
N LYS A 208 22.31 -31.31 17.93
CA LYS A 208 22.58 -31.93 19.24
C LYS A 208 22.11 -31.10 20.42
N ASN A 209 22.10 -29.77 20.23
CA ASN A 209 21.69 -28.84 21.28
C ASN A 209 20.16 -28.78 21.40
N GLU A 210 19.66 -28.92 22.61
CA GLU A 210 18.22 -28.93 22.88
C GLU A 210 17.52 -27.62 22.46
N SER A 211 18.18 -26.47 22.63
CA SER A 211 17.67 -25.17 22.20
C SER A 211 17.53 -25.09 20.68
N ASP A 212 18.52 -25.62 19.92
CA ASP A 212 18.51 -25.63 18.45
C ASP A 212 17.40 -26.55 17.94
N ILE A 213 17.23 -27.74 18.54
CA ILE A 213 16.16 -28.68 18.22
C ILE A 213 14.78 -28.03 18.48
N LYS A 214 14.61 -27.32 19.60
CA LYS A 214 13.37 -26.60 19.93
C LYS A 214 13.07 -25.50 18.92
N SER A 215 14.07 -24.70 18.56
CA SER A 215 13.98 -23.64 17.56
C SER A 215 13.61 -24.20 16.17
N ALA A 216 14.29 -25.27 15.73
CA ALA A 216 14.01 -25.94 14.47
C ALA A 216 12.57 -26.46 14.41
N ASN A 217 12.11 -27.12 15.48
CA ASN A 217 10.72 -27.60 15.59
C ASN A 217 9.70 -26.45 15.52
N MET A 218 9.98 -25.32 16.17
CA MET A 218 9.11 -24.14 16.14
C MET A 218 9.00 -23.56 14.72
N ILE A 219 10.14 -23.40 14.04
CA ILE A 219 10.18 -22.91 12.65
C ILE A 219 9.44 -23.87 11.71
N TYR A 220 9.70 -25.17 11.82
CA TYR A 220 9.05 -26.19 10.99
C TYR A 220 7.53 -26.23 11.21
N ARG A 221 7.08 -26.18 12.48
CA ARG A 221 5.64 -26.12 12.80
C ARG A 221 4.97 -24.88 12.23
N ALA A 222 5.62 -23.72 12.30
CA ALA A 222 5.11 -22.49 11.72
C ALA A 222 5.05 -22.56 10.19
N ALA A 223 6.10 -23.05 9.54
CA ALA A 223 6.18 -23.18 8.09
C ALA A 223 5.14 -24.17 7.53
N THR A 224 5.03 -25.37 8.14
CA THR A 224 4.04 -26.39 7.72
C THR A 224 2.61 -25.92 7.95
N LYS A 225 2.35 -25.19 9.05
CA LYS A 225 1.05 -24.55 9.31
C LYS A 225 0.73 -23.52 8.24
N ALA A 226 1.70 -22.65 7.89
CA ALA A 226 1.51 -21.65 6.87
C ALA A 226 1.19 -22.28 5.50
N LYS A 227 1.90 -23.35 5.12
CA LYS A 227 1.67 -24.10 3.88
C LYS A 227 0.25 -24.74 3.84
N ALA A 228 -0.17 -25.34 4.93
CA ALA A 228 -1.51 -25.94 5.06
C ALA A 228 -2.63 -24.88 4.96
N LEU A 229 -2.49 -23.75 5.67
CA LEU A 229 -3.47 -22.67 5.63
C LEU A 229 -3.49 -21.97 4.26
N ASP A 230 -2.34 -21.87 3.59
CA ASP A 230 -2.23 -21.30 2.24
C ASP A 230 -3.00 -22.12 1.20
N ALA A 231 -2.95 -23.44 1.31
CA ALA A 231 -3.73 -24.34 0.47
C ALA A 231 -5.25 -24.25 0.75
N LEU A 232 -5.61 -24.15 2.03
CA LEU A 232 -7.02 -24.18 2.44
C LEU A 232 -7.75 -22.84 2.32
N ARG A 233 -7.04 -21.72 2.29
CA ARG A 233 -7.70 -20.39 2.26
C ARG A 233 -8.58 -20.17 1.03
N SER A 234 -8.40 -20.95 -0.04
CA SER A 234 -9.27 -20.94 -1.22
C SER A 234 -10.70 -21.42 -0.94
N LEU A 235 -10.91 -22.12 0.18
CA LEU A 235 -12.24 -22.52 0.66
C LEU A 235 -12.97 -21.40 1.38
N LEU A 236 -12.27 -20.33 1.80
CA LEU A 236 -12.89 -19.23 2.53
C LEU A 236 -13.67 -18.35 1.54
N PRO A 237 -14.94 -17.99 1.88
CA PRO A 237 -15.73 -17.11 1.02
C PRO A 237 -15.10 -15.71 0.90
N ALA A 238 -15.30 -15.04 -0.23
CA ALA A 238 -14.79 -13.69 -0.46
C ALA A 238 -15.31 -12.65 0.56
N SER A 239 -16.41 -12.96 1.24
CA SER A 239 -16.96 -12.16 2.33
C SER A 239 -16.26 -12.35 3.68
N THR A 240 -15.26 -13.24 3.78
CA THR A 240 -14.46 -13.44 5.00
C THR A 240 -13.91 -12.12 5.53
N LEU A 241 -14.08 -11.87 6.83
CA LEU A 241 -13.61 -10.64 7.47
C LEU A 241 -12.12 -10.72 7.78
N THR A 242 -11.42 -9.66 7.44
CA THR A 242 -10.00 -9.46 7.75
C THR A 242 -9.74 -8.07 8.34
N ASN A 243 -8.49 -7.74 8.59
CA ASN A 243 -8.06 -6.44 9.09
C ASN A 243 -6.92 -5.93 8.23
N VAL A 244 -6.85 -4.61 8.03
CA VAL A 244 -5.77 -3.97 7.26
C VAL A 244 -5.28 -2.69 7.93
N GLY A 245 -3.96 -2.55 8.05
CA GLY A 245 -3.29 -1.30 8.36
C GLY A 245 -2.93 -0.58 7.06
N ILE A 246 -3.13 0.72 7.02
CA ILE A 246 -2.87 1.57 5.85
C ILE A 246 -2.00 2.73 6.27
N THR A 247 -0.91 2.96 5.54
CA THR A 247 -0.07 4.16 5.64
C THR A 247 -0.04 4.85 4.30
N GLY A 248 -0.20 6.18 4.29
CA GLY A 248 -0.10 6.90 3.03
C GLY A 248 -0.23 8.41 3.12
N ASN A 249 -0.13 9.05 1.96
CA ASN A 249 -0.26 10.49 1.84
C ASN A 249 -1.71 10.95 1.63
N GLY A 250 -1.96 12.24 1.90
CA GLY A 250 -3.31 12.82 1.87
C GLY A 250 -3.98 12.75 0.49
N ARG A 251 -3.22 12.98 -0.60
CA ARG A 251 -3.76 12.87 -1.96
C ARG A 251 -4.23 11.46 -2.28
N ALA A 252 -3.45 10.46 -1.89
CA ALA A 252 -3.80 9.07 -2.11
C ALA A 252 -5.03 8.65 -1.29
N PHE A 253 -5.13 9.12 -0.03
CA PHE A 253 -6.33 8.92 0.78
C PHE A 253 -7.56 9.65 0.22
N GLU A 254 -7.38 10.88 -0.28
CA GLU A 254 -8.48 11.61 -0.94
C GLU A 254 -9.03 10.82 -2.13
N TYR A 255 -8.15 10.31 -2.98
CA TYR A 255 -8.53 9.50 -4.12
C TYR A 255 -9.18 8.17 -3.71
N LEU A 256 -8.66 7.48 -2.70
CA LEU A 256 -9.27 6.28 -2.13
C LEU A 256 -10.71 6.56 -1.66
N LEU A 257 -10.92 7.64 -0.93
CA LEU A 257 -12.23 8.04 -0.46
C LEU A 257 -13.21 8.30 -1.61
N ILE A 258 -12.78 9.01 -2.65
CA ILE A 258 -13.60 9.26 -3.85
C ILE A 258 -14.04 7.94 -4.51
N ILE A 259 -13.11 6.99 -4.65
CA ILE A 259 -13.39 5.66 -5.21
C ILE A 259 -14.40 4.90 -4.35
N LEU A 260 -14.22 4.87 -3.03
CA LEU A 260 -15.12 4.17 -2.12
C LEU A 260 -16.51 4.82 -2.07
N PHE A 261 -16.60 6.16 -2.05
CA PHE A 261 -17.89 6.88 -2.15
C PHE A 261 -18.60 6.65 -3.50
N SER A 262 -17.85 6.39 -4.57
CA SER A 262 -18.42 6.11 -5.90
C SER A 262 -18.86 4.66 -6.08
N SER A 263 -18.62 3.79 -5.11
CA SER A 263 -18.93 2.37 -5.20
C SER A 263 -20.46 2.11 -5.23
N LYS A 264 -20.83 0.94 -5.77
CA LYS A 264 -22.20 0.40 -5.65
C LYS A 264 -22.40 -0.39 -4.35
N LEU A 265 -21.31 -0.93 -3.76
CA LEU A 265 -21.35 -1.77 -2.57
C LEU A 265 -21.57 -0.95 -1.30
N THR A 266 -22.48 -1.41 -0.46
CA THR A 266 -22.83 -0.76 0.82
C THR A 266 -21.65 -0.70 1.78
N GLU A 267 -20.89 -1.80 1.89
CA GLU A 267 -19.71 -1.88 2.75
C GLU A 267 -18.67 -0.82 2.40
N GLU A 268 -18.32 -0.69 1.11
CA GLU A 268 -17.32 0.28 0.65
C GLU A 268 -17.73 1.73 0.94
N LYS A 269 -19.02 2.07 0.76
CA LYS A 269 -19.54 3.39 1.13
C LYS A 269 -19.49 3.66 2.62
N GLN A 270 -19.84 2.68 3.44
CA GLN A 270 -19.76 2.79 4.89
C GLN A 270 -18.31 2.93 5.36
N LEU A 271 -17.37 2.19 4.75
CA LEU A 271 -15.94 2.35 5.01
C LEU A 271 -15.45 3.73 4.63
N ALA A 272 -15.88 4.29 3.49
CA ALA A 272 -15.52 5.66 3.10
C ALA A 272 -15.90 6.69 4.17
N VAL A 273 -17.10 6.58 4.73
CA VAL A 273 -17.57 7.47 5.82
C VAL A 273 -16.70 7.33 7.07
N LYS A 274 -16.43 6.08 7.50
CA LYS A 274 -15.62 5.80 8.69
C LYS A 274 -14.18 6.28 8.50
N ILE A 275 -13.54 5.93 7.37
CA ILE A 275 -12.17 6.35 7.04
C ILE A 275 -12.07 7.88 6.99
N LYS A 276 -13.03 8.54 6.33
CA LYS A 276 -13.05 10.02 6.26
C LYS A 276 -13.11 10.65 7.64
N ARG A 277 -13.96 10.14 8.53
CA ARG A 277 -14.08 10.63 9.89
C ARG A 277 -12.76 10.54 10.65
N GLU A 278 -12.05 9.42 10.59
CA GLU A 278 -10.77 9.25 11.26
C GLU A 278 -9.66 10.10 10.63
N LEU A 279 -9.61 10.21 9.30
CA LEU A 279 -8.66 11.08 8.62
C LEU A 279 -8.90 12.57 8.93
N ASP A 280 -10.15 12.98 9.19
CA ASP A 280 -10.46 14.34 9.61
C ASP A 280 -9.88 14.69 10.99
N THR A 281 -9.55 13.73 11.82
CA THR A 281 -8.87 13.96 13.09
C THR A 281 -7.37 14.22 12.95
N THR A 282 -6.77 13.77 11.85
CA THR A 282 -5.30 13.76 11.65
C THR A 282 -4.83 14.64 10.50
N ILE A 283 -5.50 14.53 9.35
CA ILE A 283 -5.09 15.20 8.10
C ILE A 283 -6.28 15.86 7.38
N LYS A 284 -7.22 16.45 8.12
CA LYS A 284 -8.47 17.02 7.59
C LYS A 284 -8.27 17.90 6.35
N SER A 285 -7.32 18.82 6.41
CA SER A 285 -7.07 19.77 5.32
C SER A 285 -6.65 19.07 4.02
N PHE A 286 -5.94 17.92 4.13
CA PHE A 286 -5.42 17.16 2.98
C PHE A 286 -6.48 16.28 2.29
N VAL A 287 -7.56 15.92 2.99
CA VAL A 287 -8.62 15.05 2.48
C VAL A 287 -9.97 15.74 2.34
N SER A 288 -9.99 17.06 2.51
CA SER A 288 -11.23 17.87 2.53
C SER A 288 -12.03 17.77 1.22
N ARG A 289 -11.33 17.70 0.08
CA ARG A 289 -11.94 17.66 -1.25
C ARG A 289 -12.61 16.33 -1.60
N SER A 290 -12.32 15.25 -0.87
CA SER A 290 -12.90 13.92 -1.16
C SER A 290 -14.43 13.91 -1.22
N ASN A 291 -15.10 14.81 -0.49
CA ASN A 291 -16.56 14.86 -0.39
C ASN A 291 -17.16 16.28 -0.50
N ASP A 292 -16.38 17.26 -0.95
CA ASP A 292 -16.86 18.61 -1.32
C ASP A 292 -17.50 18.61 -2.72
N LYS A 293 -17.74 19.81 -3.28
CA LYS A 293 -18.31 19.94 -4.63
C LYS A 293 -17.47 19.27 -5.72
N TYR A 294 -16.14 19.33 -5.62
CA TYR A 294 -15.22 18.72 -6.60
C TYR A 294 -15.19 17.19 -6.45
N GLY A 295 -15.03 16.69 -5.24
CA GLY A 295 -15.08 15.25 -4.95
C GLY A 295 -16.40 14.62 -5.38
N LYS A 296 -17.53 15.27 -5.10
CA LYS A 296 -18.85 14.80 -5.56
C LYS A 296 -19.00 14.81 -7.08
N ALA A 297 -18.46 15.82 -7.76
CA ALA A 297 -18.45 15.86 -9.22
C ALA A 297 -17.63 14.70 -9.80
N PHE A 298 -16.45 14.42 -9.23
CA PHE A 298 -15.62 13.30 -9.66
C PHE A 298 -16.24 11.94 -9.33
N GLN A 299 -16.89 11.77 -8.18
CA GLN A 299 -17.68 10.58 -7.85
C GLN A 299 -18.81 10.35 -8.89
N LYS A 300 -19.51 11.40 -9.30
CA LYS A 300 -20.54 11.33 -10.34
C LYS A 300 -19.96 10.89 -11.68
N TYR A 301 -18.83 11.46 -12.08
CA TYR A 301 -18.11 11.06 -13.29
C TYR A 301 -17.73 9.57 -13.26
N LEU A 302 -17.12 9.07 -12.17
CA LEU A 302 -16.76 7.66 -12.05
C LEU A 302 -17.96 6.71 -12.12
N LYS A 303 -19.10 7.10 -11.55
CA LYS A 303 -20.37 6.34 -11.67
C LYS A 303 -20.84 6.32 -13.11
N ALA A 304 -20.86 7.46 -13.79
CA ALA A 304 -21.30 7.58 -15.19
C ALA A 304 -20.41 6.74 -16.13
N VAL A 305 -19.08 6.76 -15.94
CA VAL A 305 -18.16 5.91 -16.71
C VAL A 305 -18.52 4.43 -16.58
N LYS A 306 -18.75 3.95 -15.34
CA LYS A 306 -19.12 2.55 -15.10
C LYS A 306 -20.48 2.18 -15.72
N GLU A 307 -21.45 3.07 -15.63
CA GLU A 307 -22.78 2.87 -16.20
C GLU A 307 -22.72 2.84 -17.73
N THR A 308 -22.00 3.78 -18.34
CA THR A 308 -21.79 3.82 -19.78
C THR A 308 -21.09 2.55 -20.28
N SER A 309 -19.99 2.14 -19.61
CA SER A 309 -19.25 0.91 -19.96
C SER A 309 -20.15 -0.33 -19.85
N SER A 310 -20.96 -0.41 -18.77
CA SER A 310 -21.91 -1.52 -18.59
C SER A 310 -22.97 -1.56 -19.71
N ASN A 311 -23.49 -0.40 -20.12
CA ASN A 311 -24.48 -0.31 -21.18
C ASN A 311 -23.87 -0.66 -22.56
N LEU A 312 -22.64 -0.19 -22.83
CA LEU A 312 -21.92 -0.58 -24.05
C LEU A 312 -21.68 -2.09 -24.09
N ALA A 313 -21.21 -2.69 -22.98
CA ALA A 313 -21.01 -4.12 -22.92
C ALA A 313 -22.33 -4.90 -23.20
N LYS A 314 -23.44 -4.50 -22.56
CA LYS A 314 -24.75 -5.14 -22.80
C LYS A 314 -25.24 -5.02 -24.24
N ASN A 315 -24.95 -3.91 -24.90
CA ASN A 315 -25.46 -3.64 -26.24
C ASN A 315 -24.59 -4.26 -27.35
N TYR A 316 -23.27 -4.33 -27.16
CA TYR A 316 -22.32 -4.67 -28.20
C TYR A 316 -21.57 -5.98 -27.97
N VAL A 317 -21.43 -6.46 -26.71
CA VAL A 317 -20.75 -7.74 -26.43
C VAL A 317 -21.82 -8.83 -26.34
N ARG A 318 -22.00 -9.56 -27.45
CA ARG A 318 -23.04 -10.60 -27.59
C ARG A 318 -22.48 -12.03 -27.65
N ASP A 319 -21.18 -12.16 -27.62
CA ASP A 319 -20.53 -13.47 -27.72
C ASP A 319 -20.82 -14.31 -26.48
N LYS A 320 -21.05 -15.60 -26.71
CA LYS A 320 -21.15 -16.57 -25.62
C LYS A 320 -19.76 -16.87 -25.07
N PRO A 321 -19.62 -17.14 -23.76
CA PRO A 321 -18.36 -17.59 -23.19
C PRO A 321 -17.88 -18.83 -23.94
N ILE A 322 -16.62 -18.84 -24.36
CA ILE A 322 -15.97 -20.04 -24.89
C ILE A 322 -15.67 -20.93 -23.68
N LEU A 323 -16.46 -21.98 -23.53
CA LEU A 323 -16.20 -23.02 -22.53
C LEU A 323 -15.14 -23.96 -23.07
N GLY A 324 -13.93 -23.80 -22.63
CA GLY A 324 -12.82 -24.72 -22.93
C GLY A 324 -12.05 -24.99 -21.65
N ASN A 325 -11.55 -26.20 -21.50
CA ASN A 325 -10.73 -26.61 -20.36
C ASN A 325 -9.25 -26.28 -20.55
N ASP A 326 -8.87 -25.73 -21.71
CA ASP A 326 -7.48 -25.56 -22.08
C ASP A 326 -6.97 -24.16 -21.74
N VAL A 327 -5.78 -24.11 -21.18
CA VAL A 327 -5.00 -22.87 -21.07
C VAL A 327 -4.41 -22.59 -22.44
N LYS A 328 -4.74 -21.44 -23.03
CA LYS A 328 -4.24 -21.02 -24.33
C LYS A 328 -3.40 -19.77 -24.22
N LEU A 329 -2.19 -19.81 -24.77
CA LEU A 329 -1.36 -18.63 -24.97
C LEU A 329 -1.92 -17.85 -26.16
N VAL A 330 -2.58 -16.71 -25.91
CA VAL A 330 -3.29 -15.93 -26.95
C VAL A 330 -2.38 -14.93 -27.67
N GLU A 331 -1.38 -14.39 -26.96
CA GLU A 331 -0.43 -13.42 -27.50
C GLU A 331 0.94 -13.59 -26.86
N PHE A 332 1.99 -13.55 -27.65
CA PHE A 332 3.37 -13.66 -27.18
C PHE A 332 4.34 -13.03 -28.18
N GLU A 333 5.46 -12.58 -27.68
CA GLU A 333 6.61 -12.20 -28.52
C GLU A 333 7.52 -13.39 -28.74
N THR A 334 8.15 -13.47 -29.92
CA THR A 334 9.19 -14.47 -30.19
C THR A 334 10.39 -14.21 -29.28
N GLU A 335 11.13 -15.27 -28.91
CA GLU A 335 12.32 -15.18 -28.08
C GLU A 335 13.32 -14.15 -28.60
N VAL A 336 13.63 -14.21 -29.90
CA VAL A 336 14.56 -13.26 -30.56
C VAL A 336 14.08 -11.81 -30.41
N LYS A 337 12.78 -11.55 -30.61
CA LYS A 337 12.24 -10.20 -30.47
C LYS A 337 12.31 -9.72 -29.02
N SER A 338 12.00 -10.59 -28.07
CA SER A 338 12.06 -10.27 -26.63
C SER A 338 13.49 -9.97 -26.19
N ILE A 339 14.45 -10.80 -26.58
CA ILE A 339 15.88 -10.59 -26.29
C ILE A 339 16.36 -9.25 -26.87
N ASN A 340 16.05 -8.97 -28.13
CA ASN A 340 16.43 -7.71 -28.76
C ASN A 340 15.80 -6.48 -28.06
N SER A 341 14.55 -6.59 -27.59
CA SER A 341 13.89 -5.53 -26.83
C SER A 341 14.57 -5.29 -25.49
N ILE A 342 14.92 -6.37 -24.77
CA ILE A 342 15.63 -6.31 -23.47
C ILE A 342 17.01 -5.67 -23.65
N ILE A 343 17.80 -6.16 -24.61
CA ILE A 343 19.14 -5.61 -24.90
C ILE A 343 19.02 -4.12 -25.25
N THR A 344 18.05 -3.77 -26.11
CA THR A 344 17.79 -2.38 -26.47
C THR A 344 17.51 -1.52 -25.24
N ALA A 345 16.65 -1.97 -24.34
CA ALA A 345 16.33 -1.23 -23.13
C ALA A 345 17.56 -1.01 -22.23
N LEU A 346 18.41 -2.04 -22.09
CA LEU A 346 19.62 -1.98 -21.27
C LEU A 346 20.68 -0.98 -21.79
N ILE A 347 20.80 -0.84 -23.13
CA ILE A 347 21.84 0.01 -23.74
C ILE A 347 21.30 1.38 -24.19
N PHE A 348 19.98 1.59 -24.16
CA PHE A 348 19.36 2.80 -24.64
C PHE A 348 19.85 4.06 -23.89
N GLU A 349 19.97 4.00 -22.57
CA GLU A 349 20.47 5.11 -21.76
C GLU A 349 21.92 5.51 -22.11
N GLN A 350 22.70 4.58 -22.65
CA GLN A 350 24.08 4.80 -23.10
C GLN A 350 24.15 5.34 -24.54
N SER A 351 23.01 5.57 -25.17
CA SER A 351 22.89 6.00 -26.57
C SER A 351 22.11 7.33 -26.69
N PRO A 352 22.59 8.44 -26.07
CA PRO A 352 21.80 9.66 -25.88
C PRO A 352 21.40 10.38 -27.18
N SER A 353 22.07 10.07 -28.29
CA SER A 353 21.81 10.69 -29.61
C SER A 353 20.83 9.88 -30.48
N LEU A 354 20.37 8.72 -30.02
CA LEU A 354 19.52 7.80 -30.79
C LEU A 354 18.15 7.62 -30.15
N SER A 355 17.11 7.45 -30.97
CA SER A 355 15.82 7.02 -30.48
C SER A 355 15.85 5.51 -30.13
N PHE A 356 14.93 5.06 -29.27
CA PHE A 356 14.81 3.63 -28.92
C PHE A 356 14.69 2.75 -30.16
N GLN A 357 13.92 3.16 -31.16
CA GLN A 357 13.76 2.43 -32.41
C GLN A 357 15.06 2.31 -33.21
N GLN A 358 15.90 3.34 -33.22
CA GLN A 358 17.20 3.29 -33.87
C GLN A 358 18.15 2.34 -33.16
N VAL A 359 18.16 2.35 -31.83
CA VAL A 359 18.95 1.40 -31.03
C VAL A 359 18.45 -0.03 -31.28
N PHE A 360 17.13 -0.28 -31.24
CA PHE A 360 16.54 -1.58 -31.52
C PHE A 360 16.91 -2.10 -32.91
N LYS A 361 16.87 -1.25 -33.93
CA LYS A 361 17.27 -1.60 -35.30
C LYS A 361 18.75 -2.01 -35.38
N ASN A 362 19.60 -1.39 -34.59
CA ASN A 362 21.02 -1.75 -34.53
C ASN A 362 21.23 -3.08 -33.78
N VAL A 363 20.57 -3.27 -32.61
CA VAL A 363 20.61 -4.53 -31.86
C VAL A 363 20.19 -5.71 -32.73
N LYS A 364 19.10 -5.56 -33.49
CA LYS A 364 18.60 -6.61 -34.42
C LYS A 364 19.62 -7.00 -35.52
N LYS A 365 20.62 -6.18 -35.81
CA LYS A 365 21.65 -6.50 -36.80
C LYS A 365 22.83 -7.27 -36.20
N ILE A 366 22.97 -7.26 -34.88
CA ILE A 366 24.11 -7.88 -34.17
C ILE A 366 23.78 -9.36 -33.82
N GLY A 367 22.51 -9.68 -33.60
CA GLY A 367 22.01 -11.04 -33.37
C GLY A 367 21.36 -11.61 -34.60
#